data_4fbbbbc55a547430df39efbd15c7023a
#
_entry.id   4fbbbbc55a547430df39efbd15c7023a
#
_cell.length_a   1.000
_cell.length_b   1.000
_cell.length_c   1.000
_cell.angle_alpha   90.00
_cell.angle_beta   90.00
_cell.angle_gamma   90.00
#
_symmetry.space_group_name_H-M   'P 1'
#
loop_
_entity.id
_entity.type
_entity.pdbx_description
1 polymer ?
#
loop_
_entity_poly.entity_id
_entity_poly.type
_entity_poly.pdbx_seq_one_letter_code
_entity_poly.pdbx_strand_id
1 'polypeptide(L)'
;PDTAFVRGMIPHHQGAIDMAKIVQQYGDDPQTREWADQIIAAQEGEIVEMQAWLATNAGEAPTALGQTGGTVYSANEGGNSISAIDLGTGSVETVDVGVSPHNVDLTPDGNLLLAVGSPAADHAHGSDDDGHADTDAGGGVLVVLDPERLSQPVATVEVGAHPAHVVADRSGRAYASLSGGNEIAVVDLAQAEVIERIATGAYPHGLRLSPDESEIYVANVEDGSVSVIDTQDLTEVARIPVGAAPVQVGFTPSGDQVYVSLRDENRVAVIDTSSRQVTNRIDVGPNPIQMFATPDGAYVYVANQGTDAEPNDTVSVIDTATGEVVKTITTGGGAHGVSASADGAYVFVTNIADDTVSIIDVGSQEVVKTVPVGDRPNGIVYGGPTR
;
A
#
# COMPACT_ATOMS: atom_id res chain seq x y z
N PRO A 1 18.05 20.46 6.93
CA PRO A 1 17.33 21.45 6.11
C PRO A 1 17.79 21.40 4.65
N ASP A 2 19.12 21.47 4.38
CA ASP A 2 19.64 21.59 3.01
C ASP A 2 19.37 20.34 2.17
N THR A 3 19.52 19.15 2.75
CA THR A 3 19.25 17.87 2.07
C THR A 3 17.78 17.71 1.74
N ALA A 4 16.89 18.09 2.65
CA ALA A 4 15.44 18.04 2.42
C ALA A 4 15.01 19.03 1.33
N PHE A 5 15.60 20.25 1.34
CA PHE A 5 15.36 21.24 0.30
C PHE A 5 15.77 20.71 -1.08
N VAL A 6 17.00 20.19 -1.21
CA VAL A 6 17.51 19.68 -2.50
C VAL A 6 16.67 18.49 -2.99
N ARG A 7 16.27 17.59 -2.10
CA ARG A 7 15.38 16.46 -2.46
C ARG A 7 14.00 16.92 -2.94
N GLY A 8 13.41 17.94 -2.30
CA GLY A 8 12.14 18.51 -2.71
C GLY A 8 12.20 19.29 -4.02
N MET A 9 13.38 19.82 -4.40
CA MET A 9 13.56 20.56 -5.65
C MET A 9 13.64 19.65 -6.88
N ILE A 10 14.10 18.41 -6.75
CA ILE A 10 14.21 17.47 -7.89
C ILE A 10 12.86 17.18 -8.52
N PRO A 11 11.80 16.73 -7.80
CA PRO A 11 10.47 16.53 -8.40
C PRO A 11 9.85 17.83 -8.89
N HIS A 12 10.12 18.97 -8.24
CA HIS A 12 9.66 20.28 -8.74
C HIS A 12 10.25 20.61 -10.11
N HIS A 13 11.54 20.35 -10.32
CA HIS A 13 12.21 20.54 -11.61
C HIS A 13 11.72 19.52 -12.64
N GLN A 14 11.45 18.28 -12.25
CA GLN A 14 10.87 17.28 -13.13
C GLN A 14 9.49 17.71 -13.63
N GLY A 15 8.62 18.25 -12.79
CA GLY A 15 7.34 18.79 -13.20
C GLY A 15 7.45 19.92 -14.22
N ALA A 16 8.47 20.78 -14.12
CA ALA A 16 8.72 21.82 -15.12
C ALA A 16 9.15 21.23 -16.48
N ILE A 17 9.95 20.17 -16.47
CA ILE A 17 10.34 19.41 -17.67
C ILE A 17 9.12 18.80 -18.33
N ASP A 18 8.25 18.18 -17.56
CA ASP A 18 7.06 17.49 -18.07
C ASP A 18 6.07 18.48 -18.73
N MET A 19 5.87 19.63 -18.09
CA MET A 19 5.08 20.73 -18.70
C MET A 19 5.73 21.24 -20.00
N ALA A 20 7.04 21.39 -20.03
CA ALA A 20 7.76 21.86 -21.23
C ALA A 20 7.67 20.81 -22.36
N LYS A 21 7.73 19.51 -22.07
CA LYS A 21 7.52 18.44 -23.07
C LYS A 21 6.12 18.49 -23.70
N ILE A 22 5.09 18.86 -22.94
CA ILE A 22 3.73 19.06 -23.52
C ILE A 22 3.74 20.19 -24.53
N VAL A 23 4.45 21.30 -24.26
CA VAL A 23 4.58 22.41 -25.22
C VAL A 23 5.38 21.98 -26.45
N GLN A 24 6.43 21.18 -26.32
CA GLN A 24 7.15 20.61 -27.46
C GLN A 24 6.25 19.75 -28.34
N GLN A 25 5.40 18.94 -27.74
CA GLN A 25 4.54 18.00 -28.48
C GLN A 25 3.34 18.67 -29.14
N TYR A 26 2.70 19.64 -28.47
CA TYR A 26 1.40 20.17 -28.86
C TYR A 26 1.39 21.69 -29.15
N GLY A 27 2.44 22.42 -28.77
CA GLY A 27 2.53 23.86 -28.98
C GLY A 27 2.69 24.21 -30.48
N ASP A 28 1.93 25.18 -31.02
CA ASP A 28 2.03 25.60 -32.41
C ASP A 28 3.02 26.77 -32.60
N ASP A 29 3.28 27.55 -31.58
CA ASP A 29 4.12 28.73 -31.64
C ASP A 29 5.63 28.36 -31.55
N PRO A 30 6.44 28.74 -32.54
CA PRO A 30 7.88 28.42 -32.54
C PRO A 30 8.66 28.99 -31.35
N GLN A 31 8.25 30.17 -30.87
CA GLN A 31 8.93 30.82 -29.75
C GLN A 31 8.66 30.09 -28.43
N THR A 32 7.45 29.59 -28.22
CA THR A 32 7.12 28.83 -27.03
C THR A 32 7.80 27.46 -27.04
N ARG A 33 7.98 26.82 -28.18
CA ARG A 33 8.77 25.60 -28.33
C ARG A 33 10.25 25.84 -28.00
N GLU A 34 10.83 26.94 -28.47
CA GLU A 34 12.21 27.31 -28.15
C GLU A 34 12.39 27.50 -26.61
N TRP A 35 11.43 28.13 -25.95
CA TRP A 35 11.45 28.26 -24.49
C TRP A 35 11.33 26.91 -23.79
N ALA A 36 10.48 26.01 -24.27
CA ALA A 36 10.35 24.66 -23.76
C ALA A 36 11.67 23.88 -23.85
N ASP A 37 12.39 23.98 -24.98
CA ASP A 37 13.71 23.36 -25.14
C ASP A 37 14.74 23.91 -24.13
N GLN A 38 14.71 25.24 -23.92
CA GLN A 38 15.60 25.89 -22.95
C GLN A 38 15.27 25.47 -21.50
N ILE A 39 13.98 25.37 -21.16
CA ILE A 39 13.53 24.91 -19.82
C ILE A 39 14.00 23.48 -19.59
N ILE A 40 13.74 22.57 -20.52
CA ILE A 40 14.16 21.16 -20.38
C ILE A 40 15.65 21.06 -20.14
N ALA A 41 16.47 21.69 -21.00
CA ALA A 41 17.93 21.63 -20.89
C ALA A 41 18.46 22.22 -19.56
N ALA A 42 17.87 23.31 -19.08
CA ALA A 42 18.25 23.95 -17.82
C ALA A 42 17.88 23.05 -16.63
N GLN A 43 16.63 22.56 -16.59
CA GLN A 43 16.12 21.76 -15.47
C GLN A 43 16.77 20.38 -15.39
N GLU A 44 17.06 19.72 -16.54
CA GLU A 44 17.84 18.47 -16.55
C GLU A 44 19.25 18.70 -15.99
N GLY A 45 19.92 19.81 -16.33
CA GLY A 45 21.21 20.17 -15.78
C GLY A 45 21.19 20.38 -14.26
N GLU A 46 20.20 21.11 -13.77
CA GLU A 46 20.01 21.38 -12.34
C GLU A 46 19.67 20.10 -11.55
N ILE A 47 18.86 19.19 -12.11
CA ILE A 47 18.60 17.86 -11.49
C ILE A 47 19.91 17.08 -11.34
N VAL A 48 20.76 17.03 -12.38
CA VAL A 48 22.05 16.33 -12.33
C VAL A 48 22.96 16.95 -11.24
N GLU A 49 23.00 18.27 -11.13
CA GLU A 49 23.78 18.95 -10.09
C GLU A 49 23.26 18.66 -8.70
N MET A 50 21.93 18.69 -8.50
CA MET A 50 21.29 18.35 -7.22
C MET A 50 21.53 16.90 -6.83
N GLN A 51 21.43 15.96 -7.76
CA GLN A 51 21.73 14.54 -7.51
C GLN A 51 23.21 14.33 -7.16
N ALA A 52 24.14 14.99 -7.86
CA ALA A 52 25.55 14.94 -7.55
C ALA A 52 25.86 15.56 -6.17
N TRP A 53 25.18 16.66 -5.82
CA TRP A 53 25.31 17.27 -4.51
C TRP A 53 24.78 16.35 -3.41
N LEU A 54 23.63 15.71 -3.62
CA LEU A 54 23.06 14.72 -2.69
C LEU A 54 24.00 13.53 -2.50
N ALA A 55 24.60 13.01 -3.58
CA ALA A 55 25.59 11.93 -3.51
C ALA A 55 26.82 12.29 -2.66
N THR A 56 27.14 13.58 -2.54
CA THR A 56 28.35 14.06 -1.83
C THR A 56 28.02 14.56 -0.41
N ASN A 57 26.84 15.11 -0.19
CA ASN A 57 26.48 15.87 1.04
C ASN A 57 25.32 15.27 1.84
N ALA A 58 24.52 14.39 1.25
CA ALA A 58 23.52 13.65 1.98
C ALA A 58 24.18 12.48 2.71
N GLY A 59 24.98 12.74 3.72
CA GLY A 59 25.79 11.78 4.48
C GLY A 59 25.54 10.32 4.16
N GLU A 60 26.52 9.46 4.30
CA GLU A 60 26.63 8.05 3.86
C GLU A 60 25.38 7.43 3.20
N ALA A 61 25.57 6.74 2.07
CA ALA A 61 24.56 5.85 1.49
C ALA A 61 23.83 5.13 2.63
N PRO A 62 22.49 5.02 2.58
CA PRO A 62 21.70 4.56 3.72
C PRO A 62 22.32 3.30 4.29
N THR A 63 22.86 3.41 5.48
CA THR A 63 23.41 2.27 6.24
C THR A 63 22.35 1.17 6.23
N ALA A 64 22.78 -0.06 5.92
CA ALA A 64 21.94 -1.25 6.09
C ALA A 64 21.19 -1.15 7.43
N LEU A 65 19.88 -1.46 7.42
CA LEU A 65 19.06 -1.40 8.62
C LEU A 65 19.43 -2.58 9.52
N GLY A 66 20.44 -2.42 10.32
CA GLY A 66 20.87 -3.39 11.32
C GLY A 66 21.10 -4.80 10.75
N GLN A 67 20.57 -5.83 11.44
CA GLN A 67 20.63 -7.23 10.98
C GLN A 67 19.33 -7.68 10.29
N THR A 68 18.34 -6.81 10.15
CA THR A 68 17.08 -7.11 9.46
C THR A 68 17.35 -7.15 7.96
N GLY A 69 17.35 -8.35 7.40
CA GLY A 69 17.45 -8.58 5.96
C GLY A 69 16.06 -8.60 5.33
N GLY A 70 16.00 -8.83 4.01
CA GLY A 70 14.76 -8.95 3.25
C GLY A 70 14.47 -7.74 2.37
N THR A 71 13.35 -7.78 1.69
CA THR A 71 12.91 -6.77 0.72
C THR A 71 11.53 -6.24 1.07
N VAL A 72 11.34 -4.94 0.97
CA VAL A 72 10.01 -4.31 1.09
C VAL A 72 9.53 -3.97 -0.32
N TYR A 73 8.33 -4.41 -0.65
CA TYR A 73 7.70 -4.11 -1.93
C TYR A 73 6.58 -3.10 -1.75
N SER A 74 6.58 -2.01 -2.53
CA SER A 74 5.48 -1.06 -2.58
C SER A 74 4.79 -1.08 -3.94
N ALA A 75 3.46 -1.09 -3.94
CA ALA A 75 2.63 -0.89 -5.10
C ALA A 75 2.55 0.62 -5.39
N ASN A 76 3.11 1.07 -6.51
CA ASN A 76 3.09 2.47 -6.91
C ASN A 76 1.96 2.67 -7.91
N GLU A 77 0.78 2.97 -7.42
CA GLU A 77 -0.46 3.01 -8.20
C GLU A 77 -0.42 4.06 -9.31
N GLY A 78 0.05 5.27 -9.02
CA GLY A 78 0.20 6.34 -10.00
C GLY A 78 1.27 6.04 -11.06
N GLY A 79 2.31 5.28 -10.68
CA GLY A 79 3.45 4.97 -11.55
C GLY A 79 3.33 3.64 -12.29
N ASN A 80 2.23 2.89 -12.20
CA ASN A 80 2.06 1.56 -12.81
C ASN A 80 3.22 0.60 -12.51
N SER A 81 3.80 0.69 -11.32
CA SER A 81 5.06 0.04 -10.99
C SER A 81 5.08 -0.57 -9.59
N ILE A 82 6.06 -1.42 -9.34
CA ILE A 82 6.40 -1.92 -8.00
C ILE A 82 7.82 -1.47 -7.69
N SER A 83 8.04 -0.94 -6.49
CA SER A 83 9.40 -0.68 -5.98
C SER A 83 9.79 -1.78 -4.99
N ALA A 84 10.98 -2.34 -5.18
CA ALA A 84 11.62 -3.29 -4.27
C ALA A 84 12.76 -2.59 -3.52
N ILE A 85 12.66 -2.50 -2.20
CA ILE A 85 13.64 -1.88 -1.30
C ILE A 85 14.40 -3.00 -0.60
N ASP A 86 15.65 -3.23 -0.96
CA ASP A 86 16.54 -4.18 -0.26
C ASP A 86 17.02 -3.56 1.06
N LEU A 87 16.66 -4.17 2.17
CA LEU A 87 16.99 -3.65 3.50
C LEU A 87 18.44 -3.84 3.87
N GLY A 88 19.12 -4.83 3.29
CA GLY A 88 20.52 -5.14 3.54
C GLY A 88 21.48 -4.15 2.86
N THR A 89 21.17 -3.75 1.63
CA THR A 89 21.97 -2.82 0.83
C THR A 89 21.42 -1.39 0.85
N GLY A 90 20.13 -1.24 1.09
CA GLY A 90 19.39 0.01 0.97
C GLY A 90 19.10 0.42 -0.48
N SER A 91 19.35 -0.45 -1.46
CA SER A 91 19.02 -0.20 -2.87
C SER A 91 17.52 -0.26 -3.12
N VAL A 92 17.05 0.50 -4.09
CA VAL A 92 15.67 0.50 -4.58
C VAL A 92 15.67 0.20 -6.06
N GLU A 93 14.87 -0.78 -6.46
CA GLU A 93 14.58 -1.07 -7.86
C GLU A 93 13.08 -0.82 -8.10
N THR A 94 12.74 -0.01 -9.10
CA THR A 94 11.35 0.25 -9.50
C THR A 94 11.13 -0.33 -10.88
N VAL A 95 10.10 -1.17 -11.02
CA VAL A 95 9.80 -1.93 -12.23
C VAL A 95 8.36 -1.69 -12.65
N ASP A 96 8.15 -1.34 -13.92
CA ASP A 96 6.82 -1.27 -14.52
C ASP A 96 6.23 -2.69 -14.61
N VAL A 97 5.01 -2.84 -14.11
CA VAL A 97 4.30 -4.13 -14.07
C VAL A 97 3.08 -4.17 -15.00
N GLY A 98 2.89 -3.13 -15.82
CA GLY A 98 1.84 -3.05 -16.84
C GLY A 98 0.41 -2.89 -16.30
N VAL A 99 0.27 -2.68 -15.01
CA VAL A 99 -0.99 -2.41 -14.31
C VAL A 99 -0.77 -1.30 -13.31
N SER A 100 -1.83 -0.58 -12.93
CA SER A 100 -1.84 0.34 -11.81
C SER A 100 -2.12 -0.48 -10.53
N PRO A 101 -1.07 -0.87 -9.77
CA PRO A 101 -1.24 -1.78 -8.66
C PRO A 101 -1.75 -1.04 -7.43
N HIS A 102 -2.95 -1.36 -6.98
CA HIS A 102 -3.51 -0.79 -5.73
C HIS A 102 -2.90 -1.46 -4.49
N ASN A 103 -2.70 -2.78 -4.54
CA ASN A 103 -2.14 -3.51 -3.41
C ASN A 103 -1.18 -4.61 -3.87
N VAL A 104 -0.22 -4.93 -3.01
CA VAL A 104 0.70 -6.06 -3.13
C VAL A 104 0.70 -6.91 -1.88
N ASP A 105 0.86 -8.23 -2.04
CA ASP A 105 1.10 -9.17 -0.96
C ASP A 105 2.00 -10.32 -1.44
N LEU A 106 2.61 -11.04 -0.51
CA LEU A 106 3.43 -12.21 -0.78
C LEU A 106 2.68 -13.51 -0.43
N THR A 107 2.92 -14.56 -1.19
CA THR A 107 2.52 -15.90 -0.74
C THR A 107 3.23 -16.25 0.57
N PRO A 108 2.63 -17.08 1.44
CA PRO A 108 3.21 -17.41 2.76
C PRO A 108 4.60 -18.03 2.73
N ASP A 109 4.99 -18.63 1.60
CA ASP A 109 6.33 -19.18 1.37
C ASP A 109 7.32 -18.13 0.79
N GLY A 110 6.83 -16.94 0.46
CA GLY A 110 7.61 -15.83 -0.10
C GLY A 110 8.03 -16.03 -1.56
N ASN A 111 7.55 -17.08 -2.25
CA ASN A 111 8.00 -17.42 -3.60
C ASN A 111 7.31 -16.60 -4.70
N LEU A 112 6.12 -16.06 -4.43
CA LEU A 112 5.37 -15.25 -5.38
C LEU A 112 4.96 -13.91 -4.73
N LEU A 113 5.10 -12.85 -5.50
CA LEU A 113 4.53 -11.54 -5.20
C LEU A 113 3.25 -11.38 -6.01
N LEU A 114 2.18 -10.99 -5.34
CA LEU A 114 0.86 -10.79 -5.91
C LEU A 114 0.56 -9.30 -5.98
N ALA A 115 0.11 -8.80 -7.11
CA ALA A 115 -0.32 -7.42 -7.28
C ALA A 115 -1.70 -7.37 -7.91
N VAL A 116 -2.62 -6.63 -7.33
CA VAL A 116 -3.95 -6.40 -7.89
C VAL A 116 -4.12 -4.95 -8.30
N GLY A 117 -4.80 -4.72 -9.41
CA GLY A 117 -5.05 -3.39 -9.92
C GLY A 117 -5.76 -3.38 -11.26
N SER A 118 -5.92 -2.21 -11.82
CA SER A 118 -6.52 -1.99 -13.13
C SER A 118 -5.46 -1.99 -14.24
N PRO A 119 -5.78 -2.38 -15.49
CA PRO A 119 -4.86 -2.26 -16.61
C PRO A 119 -4.41 -0.81 -16.84
N ALA A 120 -3.13 -0.59 -17.09
CA ALA A 120 -2.51 0.73 -17.22
C ALA A 120 -3.11 1.62 -18.32
N ALA A 121 -3.85 1.07 -19.27
CA ALA A 121 -4.46 1.81 -20.38
C ALA A 121 -5.73 2.61 -20.00
N ASP A 122 -6.31 2.37 -18.85
CA ASP A 122 -7.60 2.98 -18.45
C ASP A 122 -7.47 4.22 -17.56
N HIS A 123 -6.24 4.62 -17.21
CA HIS A 123 -6.00 5.82 -16.39
C HIS A 123 -5.82 7.09 -17.23
N ALA A 124 -6.88 7.57 -17.87
CA ALA A 124 -7.00 8.98 -18.27
C ALA A 124 -7.47 9.77 -17.03
N HIS A 125 -6.50 10.19 -16.19
CA HIS A 125 -6.64 11.23 -15.16
C HIS A 125 -8.05 11.46 -14.59
N GLY A 126 -8.41 10.71 -13.58
CA GLY A 126 -9.48 11.02 -12.64
C GLY A 126 -8.97 10.65 -11.25
N SER A 127 -8.48 11.64 -10.53
CA SER A 127 -8.12 11.53 -9.12
C SER A 127 -9.38 11.47 -8.30
N ASP A 128 -9.96 10.31 -8.08
CA ASP A 128 -11.08 10.17 -7.15
C ASP A 128 -10.80 9.02 -6.18
N ASP A 129 -10.00 9.34 -5.16
CA ASP A 129 -9.82 8.52 -3.94
C ASP A 129 -11.10 8.53 -3.06
N ASP A 130 -12.17 9.17 -3.54
CA ASP A 130 -13.46 9.31 -2.83
C ASP A 130 -14.47 8.20 -3.14
N GLY A 131 -14.04 7.03 -3.64
CA GLY A 131 -14.88 5.84 -3.67
C GLY A 131 -16.11 5.90 -4.58
N HIS A 132 -16.15 6.80 -5.54
CA HIS A 132 -17.22 6.84 -6.54
C HIS A 132 -16.75 6.22 -7.86
N ALA A 133 -17.23 5.02 -8.09
CA ALA A 133 -17.01 4.24 -9.28
C ALA A 133 -17.38 5.04 -10.54
N ASP A 134 -16.39 5.30 -11.38
CA ASP A 134 -16.68 5.44 -12.80
C ASP A 134 -17.12 4.08 -13.33
N THR A 135 -18.25 4.06 -14.03
CA THR A 135 -18.96 2.88 -14.53
C THR A 135 -18.28 2.24 -15.74
N ASP A 136 -16.98 2.37 -15.88
CA ASP A 136 -16.25 1.67 -16.93
C ASP A 136 -15.85 0.27 -16.44
N ALA A 137 -16.51 -0.72 -17.04
CA ALA A 137 -16.34 -2.14 -16.81
C ALA A 137 -14.98 -2.67 -17.34
N GLY A 138 -13.88 -2.00 -17.01
CA GLY A 138 -12.54 -2.48 -17.23
C GLY A 138 -12.26 -3.65 -16.27
N GLY A 139 -11.91 -4.82 -16.79
CA GLY A 139 -11.57 -6.00 -15.98
C GLY A 139 -10.28 -5.76 -15.21
N GLY A 140 -10.34 -5.69 -13.88
CA GLY A 140 -9.14 -5.68 -13.05
C GLY A 140 -8.42 -7.02 -13.06
N VAL A 141 -7.15 -6.99 -12.74
CA VAL A 141 -6.27 -8.16 -12.84
C VAL A 141 -5.49 -8.42 -11.55
N LEU A 142 -5.19 -9.69 -11.34
CA LEU A 142 -4.15 -10.17 -10.45
C LEU A 142 -2.90 -10.49 -11.28
N VAL A 143 -1.80 -9.81 -11.03
CA VAL A 143 -0.48 -10.09 -11.58
C VAL A 143 0.30 -10.92 -10.58
N VAL A 144 0.79 -12.07 -11.02
CA VAL A 144 1.64 -12.97 -10.23
C VAL A 144 3.09 -12.80 -10.70
N LEU A 145 3.97 -12.46 -9.79
CA LEU A 145 5.36 -12.10 -10.06
C LEU A 145 6.32 -13.03 -9.28
N ASP A 146 7.49 -13.25 -9.86
CA ASP A 146 8.64 -13.81 -9.15
C ASP A 146 9.35 -12.63 -8.44
N PRO A 147 9.49 -12.62 -7.11
CA PRO A 147 10.14 -11.54 -6.38
C PRO A 147 11.57 -11.23 -6.83
N GLU A 148 12.27 -12.21 -7.41
CA GLU A 148 13.62 -12.03 -7.94
C GLU A 148 13.64 -11.51 -9.39
N ARG A 149 12.47 -11.46 -10.07
CA ARG A 149 12.34 -11.09 -11.49
C ARG A 149 11.04 -10.33 -11.77
N LEU A 150 10.86 -9.20 -11.12
CA LEU A 150 9.62 -8.39 -11.17
C LEU A 150 9.21 -7.95 -12.58
N SER A 151 10.17 -7.79 -13.51
CA SER A 151 9.90 -7.33 -14.88
C SER A 151 9.19 -8.36 -15.78
N GLN A 152 9.01 -9.59 -15.30
CA GLN A 152 8.41 -10.70 -16.07
C GLN A 152 7.32 -11.38 -15.25
N PRO A 153 6.04 -11.01 -15.46
CA PRO A 153 4.94 -11.71 -14.80
C PRO A 153 4.97 -13.22 -15.07
N VAL A 154 4.80 -14.00 -14.01
CA VAL A 154 4.61 -15.47 -14.08
C VAL A 154 3.23 -15.79 -14.67
N ALA A 155 2.23 -15.02 -14.23
CA ALA A 155 0.86 -15.12 -14.73
C ALA A 155 0.12 -13.79 -14.55
N THR A 156 -0.94 -13.60 -15.33
CA THR A 156 -1.91 -12.53 -15.17
C THR A 156 -3.30 -13.14 -15.25
N VAL A 157 -4.16 -12.86 -14.26
CA VAL A 157 -5.51 -13.42 -14.14
C VAL A 157 -6.52 -12.30 -14.12
N GLU A 158 -7.50 -12.31 -15.00
CA GLU A 158 -8.63 -11.40 -14.94
C GLU A 158 -9.50 -11.77 -13.74
N VAL A 159 -9.58 -10.88 -12.73
CA VAL A 159 -10.31 -11.17 -11.50
C VAL A 159 -11.68 -10.50 -11.44
N GLY A 160 -11.87 -9.37 -12.11
CA GLY A 160 -13.14 -8.62 -12.12
C GLY A 160 -12.94 -7.14 -11.83
N ALA A 161 -14.03 -6.41 -11.64
CA ALA A 161 -14.02 -4.95 -11.56
C ALA A 161 -13.44 -4.43 -10.24
N HIS A 162 -12.52 -3.46 -10.34
CA HIS A 162 -11.92 -2.70 -9.25
C HIS A 162 -11.37 -3.58 -8.11
N PRO A 163 -10.33 -4.42 -8.38
CA PRO A 163 -9.68 -5.18 -7.32
C PRO A 163 -8.89 -4.24 -6.42
N ALA A 164 -9.17 -4.30 -5.10
CA ALA A 164 -8.54 -3.43 -4.12
C ALA A 164 -7.37 -4.13 -3.41
N HIS A 165 -7.61 -5.23 -2.73
CA HIS A 165 -6.58 -5.95 -1.97
C HIS A 165 -6.51 -7.43 -2.36
N VAL A 166 -5.36 -8.04 -2.08
CA VAL A 166 -5.12 -9.47 -2.27
C VAL A 166 -4.39 -10.05 -1.06
N VAL A 167 -4.72 -11.30 -0.70
CA VAL A 167 -3.96 -12.13 0.24
C VAL A 167 -3.90 -13.56 -0.30
N ALA A 168 -2.89 -14.35 0.12
CA ALA A 168 -2.76 -15.76 -0.27
C ALA A 168 -2.67 -16.68 0.93
N ASP A 169 -3.22 -17.90 0.79
CA ASP A 169 -3.12 -18.96 1.79
C ASP A 169 -2.01 -19.98 1.44
N ARG A 170 -1.66 -20.84 2.40
CA ARG A 170 -0.67 -21.92 2.21
C ARG A 170 -1.12 -23.03 1.28
N SER A 171 -2.41 -23.08 0.91
CA SER A 171 -2.92 -24.04 -0.05
C SER A 171 -2.69 -23.64 -1.52
N GLY A 172 -2.18 -22.42 -1.76
CA GLY A 172 -1.92 -21.87 -3.09
C GLY A 172 -3.12 -21.15 -3.70
N ARG A 173 -4.06 -20.69 -2.88
CA ARG A 173 -5.16 -19.83 -3.32
C ARG A 173 -4.86 -18.37 -2.98
N ALA A 174 -5.21 -17.46 -3.87
CA ALA A 174 -5.26 -16.04 -3.62
C ALA A 174 -6.71 -15.57 -3.56
N TYR A 175 -6.96 -14.57 -2.71
CA TYR A 175 -8.26 -13.98 -2.48
C TYR A 175 -8.17 -12.48 -2.78
N ALA A 176 -8.88 -12.01 -3.78
CA ALA A 176 -8.89 -10.61 -4.18
C ALA A 176 -10.26 -9.97 -3.89
N SER A 177 -10.29 -8.87 -3.15
CA SER A 177 -11.51 -8.09 -2.96
C SER A 177 -11.83 -7.27 -4.20
N LEU A 178 -13.08 -7.32 -4.64
CA LEU A 178 -13.58 -6.63 -5.83
C LEU A 178 -14.65 -5.62 -5.43
N SER A 179 -14.26 -4.37 -5.24
CA SER A 179 -15.17 -3.31 -4.80
C SER A 179 -16.30 -3.05 -5.80
N GLY A 180 -16.03 -3.16 -7.11
CA GLY A 180 -17.04 -3.01 -8.15
C GLY A 180 -18.04 -4.18 -8.27
N GLY A 181 -17.69 -5.36 -7.71
CA GLY A 181 -18.53 -6.56 -7.76
C GLY A 181 -19.23 -6.91 -6.44
N ASN A 182 -18.85 -6.28 -5.33
CA ASN A 182 -19.27 -6.67 -3.98
C ASN A 182 -18.98 -8.15 -3.67
N GLU A 183 -17.81 -8.62 -4.05
CA GLU A 183 -17.42 -10.02 -3.94
C GLU A 183 -15.90 -10.18 -3.72
N ILE A 184 -15.49 -11.38 -3.34
CA ILE A 184 -14.10 -11.84 -3.35
C ILE A 184 -13.93 -12.81 -4.51
N ALA A 185 -12.92 -12.59 -5.35
CA ALA A 185 -12.47 -13.61 -6.31
C ALA A 185 -11.45 -14.53 -5.64
N VAL A 186 -11.67 -15.83 -5.74
CA VAL A 186 -10.73 -16.86 -5.29
C VAL A 186 -9.98 -17.39 -6.50
N VAL A 187 -8.67 -17.27 -6.50
CA VAL A 187 -7.79 -17.66 -7.61
C VAL A 187 -6.93 -18.85 -7.18
N ASP A 188 -6.93 -19.90 -7.99
CA ASP A 188 -5.94 -20.98 -7.92
C ASP A 188 -4.64 -20.47 -8.59
N LEU A 189 -3.59 -20.27 -7.80
CA LEU A 189 -2.32 -19.72 -8.30
C LEU A 189 -1.56 -20.68 -9.21
N ALA A 190 -1.75 -21.99 -9.05
CA ALA A 190 -1.07 -22.98 -9.90
C ALA A 190 -1.72 -23.11 -11.29
N GLN A 191 -3.04 -22.89 -11.36
CA GLN A 191 -3.79 -22.94 -12.61
C GLN A 191 -3.93 -21.54 -13.25
N ALA A 192 -3.67 -20.47 -12.48
CA ALA A 192 -3.88 -19.08 -12.86
C ALA A 192 -5.34 -18.83 -13.32
N GLU A 193 -6.30 -19.33 -12.56
CA GLU A 193 -7.73 -19.23 -12.87
C GLU A 193 -8.55 -18.83 -11.64
N VAL A 194 -9.61 -18.06 -11.85
CA VAL A 194 -10.64 -17.79 -10.82
C VAL A 194 -11.47 -19.07 -10.66
N ILE A 195 -11.47 -19.62 -9.44
CA ILE A 195 -12.18 -20.87 -9.14
C ILE A 195 -13.49 -20.67 -8.39
N GLU A 196 -13.67 -19.51 -7.70
CA GLU A 196 -14.88 -19.22 -6.96
C GLU A 196 -15.06 -17.70 -6.84
N ARG A 197 -16.30 -17.26 -6.58
CA ARG A 197 -16.67 -15.88 -6.24
C ARG A 197 -17.57 -15.87 -5.03
N ILE A 198 -17.19 -15.15 -3.99
CA ILE A 198 -17.87 -15.12 -2.71
C ILE A 198 -18.50 -13.74 -2.51
N ALA A 199 -19.82 -13.66 -2.43
CA ALA A 199 -20.51 -12.40 -2.17
C ALA A 199 -20.18 -11.87 -0.77
N THR A 200 -20.00 -10.54 -0.66
CA THR A 200 -19.69 -9.82 0.57
C THR A 200 -20.72 -8.71 0.83
N GLY A 201 -20.41 -7.78 1.74
CA GLY A 201 -21.09 -6.49 1.84
C GLY A 201 -20.72 -5.55 0.71
N ALA A 202 -21.26 -4.33 0.72
CA ALA A 202 -21.04 -3.35 -0.32
C ALA A 202 -19.64 -2.73 -0.24
N TYR A 203 -18.97 -2.65 -1.38
CA TYR A 203 -17.62 -2.10 -1.54
C TYR A 203 -16.58 -2.80 -0.64
N PRO A 204 -16.31 -4.12 -0.85
CA PRO A 204 -15.24 -4.82 -0.12
C PRO A 204 -13.87 -4.24 -0.52
N HIS A 205 -13.05 -3.92 0.49
CA HIS A 205 -11.75 -3.29 0.28
C HIS A 205 -10.64 -4.10 0.95
N GLY A 206 -10.18 -3.71 2.12
CA GLY A 206 -9.13 -4.41 2.83
C GLY A 206 -9.55 -5.77 3.36
N LEU A 207 -8.71 -6.78 3.19
CA LEU A 207 -8.95 -8.13 3.69
C LEU A 207 -7.67 -8.71 4.32
N ARG A 208 -7.85 -9.62 5.27
CA ARG A 208 -6.76 -10.41 5.87
C ARG A 208 -7.26 -11.81 6.24
N LEU A 209 -6.36 -12.79 6.06
CA LEU A 209 -6.53 -14.13 6.62
C LEU A 209 -6.30 -14.12 8.12
N SER A 210 -7.08 -14.94 8.87
CA SER A 210 -6.76 -15.28 10.25
C SER A 210 -5.38 -15.97 10.32
N PRO A 211 -4.65 -15.90 11.43
CA PRO A 211 -3.32 -16.51 11.55
C PRO A 211 -3.28 -18.03 11.29
N ASP A 212 -4.41 -18.72 11.54
CA ASP A 212 -4.60 -20.14 11.23
C ASP A 212 -5.15 -20.40 9.82
N GLU A 213 -5.41 -19.32 9.06
CA GLU A 213 -5.97 -19.31 7.71
C GLU A 213 -7.37 -19.93 7.57
N SER A 214 -8.09 -20.13 8.68
CA SER A 214 -9.45 -20.70 8.66
C SER A 214 -10.52 -19.70 8.21
N GLU A 215 -10.29 -18.40 8.42
CA GLU A 215 -11.23 -17.34 8.09
C GLU A 215 -10.54 -16.18 7.38
N ILE A 216 -11.32 -15.46 6.54
CA ILE A 216 -10.94 -14.16 5.97
C ILE A 216 -11.91 -13.13 6.53
N TYR A 217 -11.36 -12.01 7.04
CA TYR A 217 -12.14 -10.83 7.38
C TYR A 217 -11.98 -9.80 6.27
N VAL A 218 -13.09 -9.19 5.87
CA VAL A 218 -13.17 -8.23 4.74
C VAL A 218 -13.90 -6.98 5.17
N ALA A 219 -13.28 -5.83 5.06
CA ALA A 219 -13.91 -4.54 5.33
C ALA A 219 -14.82 -4.15 4.16
N ASN A 220 -16.10 -3.89 4.43
CA ASN A 220 -17.11 -3.45 3.46
C ASN A 220 -17.39 -1.96 3.69
N VAL A 221 -16.78 -1.10 2.89
CA VAL A 221 -16.72 0.34 3.12
C VAL A 221 -18.11 0.99 3.17
N GLU A 222 -18.98 0.65 2.20
CA GLU A 222 -20.30 1.26 2.09
C GLU A 222 -21.34 0.64 3.03
N ASP A 223 -21.16 -0.63 3.44
CA ASP A 223 -22.03 -1.30 4.39
C ASP A 223 -21.75 -0.95 5.86
N GLY A 224 -20.58 -0.37 6.15
CA GLY A 224 -20.16 -0.18 7.53
C GLY A 224 -19.97 -1.48 8.30
N SER A 225 -19.57 -2.55 7.62
CA SER A 225 -19.49 -3.91 8.16
C SER A 225 -18.18 -4.62 7.82
N VAL A 226 -17.92 -5.72 8.50
CA VAL A 226 -16.86 -6.68 8.16
C VAL A 226 -17.51 -8.03 7.85
N SER A 227 -17.28 -8.57 6.64
CA SER A 227 -17.64 -9.94 6.28
C SER A 227 -16.61 -10.92 6.83
N VAL A 228 -17.07 -12.04 7.36
CA VAL A 228 -16.25 -13.19 7.79
C VAL A 228 -16.53 -14.36 6.86
N ILE A 229 -15.49 -14.81 6.16
CA ILE A 229 -15.57 -15.87 5.16
C ILE A 229 -14.82 -17.09 5.67
N ASP A 230 -15.44 -18.27 5.64
CA ASP A 230 -14.81 -19.55 5.88
C ASP A 230 -13.98 -19.95 4.64
N THR A 231 -12.70 -20.24 4.83
CA THR A 231 -11.77 -20.56 3.73
C THR A 231 -11.92 -22.00 3.21
N GLN A 232 -12.50 -22.89 4.01
CA GLN A 232 -12.74 -24.27 3.59
C GLN A 232 -13.99 -24.39 2.72
N ASP A 233 -15.09 -23.78 3.18
CA ASP A 233 -16.39 -23.84 2.53
C ASP A 233 -16.58 -22.72 1.49
N LEU A 234 -15.70 -21.71 1.48
CA LEU A 234 -15.73 -20.52 0.60
C LEU A 234 -17.09 -19.80 0.67
N THR A 235 -17.58 -19.58 1.89
CA THR A 235 -18.86 -18.92 2.16
C THR A 235 -18.76 -17.87 3.25
N GLU A 236 -19.58 -16.80 3.16
CA GLU A 236 -19.71 -15.83 4.24
C GLU A 236 -20.47 -16.48 5.42
N VAL A 237 -19.81 -16.57 6.58
CA VAL A 237 -20.36 -17.18 7.80
C VAL A 237 -20.86 -16.16 8.82
N ALA A 238 -20.44 -14.90 8.69
CA ALA A 238 -20.92 -13.80 9.52
C ALA A 238 -20.69 -12.45 8.84
N ARG A 239 -21.51 -11.46 9.23
CA ARG A 239 -21.30 -10.05 8.88
C ARG A 239 -21.45 -9.22 10.14
N ILE A 240 -20.40 -8.46 10.48
CA ILE A 240 -20.25 -7.74 11.75
C ILE A 240 -20.39 -6.23 11.48
N PRO A 241 -21.43 -5.54 11.99
CA PRO A 241 -21.50 -4.09 11.91
C PRO A 241 -20.38 -3.45 12.74
N VAL A 242 -19.56 -2.56 12.14
CA VAL A 242 -18.39 -1.98 12.81
C VAL A 242 -18.44 -0.46 12.91
N GLY A 243 -19.03 0.25 11.97
CA GLY A 243 -19.08 1.72 11.93
C GLY A 243 -18.91 2.26 10.51
N ALA A 244 -18.76 3.57 10.37
CA ALA A 244 -18.74 4.23 9.08
C ALA A 244 -17.40 4.02 8.34
N ALA A 245 -17.51 3.64 7.06
CA ALA A 245 -16.41 3.47 6.13
C ALA A 245 -15.24 2.64 6.68
N PRO A 246 -15.46 1.34 7.03
CA PRO A 246 -14.35 0.45 7.35
C PRO A 246 -13.51 0.21 6.09
N VAL A 247 -12.18 0.45 6.17
CA VAL A 247 -11.30 0.37 5.00
C VAL A 247 -10.39 -0.85 5.06
N GLN A 248 -9.77 -1.12 6.21
CA GLN A 248 -8.84 -2.22 6.37
C GLN A 248 -9.11 -2.99 7.66
N VAL A 249 -8.70 -4.26 7.65
CA VAL A 249 -8.70 -5.14 8.81
C VAL A 249 -7.28 -5.63 9.11
N GLY A 250 -6.95 -5.84 10.38
CA GLY A 250 -5.65 -6.36 10.81
C GLY A 250 -5.81 -7.27 12.02
N PHE A 251 -5.31 -8.51 11.93
CA PHE A 251 -5.30 -9.44 13.05
C PHE A 251 -4.15 -9.17 14.00
N THR A 252 -4.37 -9.40 15.30
CA THR A 252 -3.27 -9.71 16.22
C THR A 252 -2.66 -11.06 15.86
N PRO A 253 -1.38 -11.32 16.14
CA PRO A 253 -0.74 -12.60 15.84
C PRO A 253 -1.38 -13.81 16.54
N SER A 254 -2.04 -13.59 17.70
CA SER A 254 -2.83 -14.61 18.38
C SER A 254 -4.12 -14.98 17.67
N GLY A 255 -4.63 -14.10 16.82
CA GLY A 255 -5.93 -14.25 16.15
C GLY A 255 -7.14 -13.90 17.01
N ASP A 256 -6.94 -13.50 18.27
CA ASP A 256 -8.04 -13.21 19.20
C ASP A 256 -8.77 -11.91 18.89
N GLN A 257 -8.10 -10.96 18.23
CA GLN A 257 -8.63 -9.64 17.93
C GLN A 257 -8.38 -9.25 16.46
N VAL A 258 -9.35 -8.53 15.90
CA VAL A 258 -9.24 -7.84 14.62
C VAL A 258 -9.44 -6.35 14.83
N TYR A 259 -8.48 -5.57 14.40
CA TYR A 259 -8.55 -4.12 14.34
C TYR A 259 -9.12 -3.72 12.98
N VAL A 260 -10.01 -2.73 12.95
CA VAL A 260 -10.69 -2.25 11.74
C VAL A 260 -10.59 -0.74 11.69
N SER A 261 -9.97 -0.17 10.66
CA SER A 261 -9.97 1.29 10.46
C SER A 261 -11.34 1.78 10.04
N LEU A 262 -11.84 2.80 10.72
CA LEU A 262 -13.09 3.49 10.41
C LEU A 262 -12.74 4.89 9.91
N ARG A 263 -12.54 5.00 8.59
CA ARG A 263 -12.03 6.21 7.92
C ARG A 263 -12.81 7.45 8.30
N ASP A 264 -14.14 7.40 8.19
CA ASP A 264 -14.99 8.57 8.37
C ASP A 264 -15.27 8.90 9.85
N GLU A 265 -14.82 8.03 10.78
CA GLU A 265 -14.93 8.25 12.22
C GLU A 265 -13.62 8.68 12.88
N ASN A 266 -12.47 8.63 12.17
CA ASN A 266 -11.13 8.81 12.73
C ASN A 266 -10.88 7.86 13.92
N ARG A 267 -11.27 6.59 13.75
CA ARG A 267 -11.24 5.55 14.78
C ARG A 267 -10.76 4.22 14.24
N VAL A 268 -10.39 3.37 15.18
CA VAL A 268 -10.20 1.94 14.98
C VAL A 268 -11.20 1.19 15.85
N ALA A 269 -12.00 0.31 15.26
CA ALA A 269 -12.83 -0.64 16.00
C ALA A 269 -12.02 -1.91 16.29
N VAL A 270 -12.25 -2.54 17.44
CA VAL A 270 -11.63 -3.82 17.81
C VAL A 270 -12.72 -4.87 17.92
N ILE A 271 -12.61 -5.93 17.13
CA ILE A 271 -13.49 -7.10 17.14
C ILE A 271 -12.83 -8.21 17.95
N ASP A 272 -13.53 -8.80 18.88
CA ASP A 272 -13.17 -10.11 19.47
C ASP A 272 -13.64 -11.21 18.52
N THR A 273 -12.72 -12.05 18.03
CA THR A 273 -12.99 -13.04 16.99
C THR A 273 -13.88 -14.17 17.47
N SER A 274 -13.79 -14.53 18.75
CA SER A 274 -14.58 -15.62 19.34
C SER A 274 -16.08 -15.28 19.46
N SER A 275 -16.37 -14.04 19.85
CA SER A 275 -17.75 -13.55 19.99
C SER A 275 -18.26 -12.85 18.72
N ARG A 276 -17.36 -12.46 17.81
CA ARG A 276 -17.65 -11.63 16.63
C ARG A 276 -18.35 -10.32 16.98
N GLN A 277 -17.92 -9.70 18.09
CA GLN A 277 -18.48 -8.45 18.60
C GLN A 277 -17.41 -7.36 18.63
N VAL A 278 -17.81 -6.11 18.32
CA VAL A 278 -16.96 -4.94 18.57
C VAL A 278 -16.87 -4.71 20.08
N THR A 279 -15.67 -4.81 20.63
CA THR A 279 -15.38 -4.68 22.07
C THR A 279 -14.80 -3.33 22.45
N ASN A 280 -14.16 -2.63 21.50
CA ASN A 280 -13.54 -1.34 21.76
C ASN A 280 -13.59 -0.45 20.51
N ARG A 281 -13.47 0.88 20.72
CA ARG A 281 -13.27 1.90 19.68
C ARG A 281 -12.22 2.87 20.16
N ILE A 282 -11.17 3.05 19.37
CA ILE A 282 -9.97 3.81 19.72
C ILE A 282 -9.89 5.02 18.80
N ASP A 283 -9.83 6.22 19.37
CA ASP A 283 -9.63 7.45 18.59
C ASP A 283 -8.19 7.49 18.05
N VAL A 284 -8.03 7.73 16.74
CA VAL A 284 -6.73 7.82 16.05
C VAL A 284 -6.65 9.12 15.23
N GLY A 285 -5.64 9.27 14.39
CA GLY A 285 -5.54 10.42 13.49
C GLY A 285 -6.60 10.43 12.38
N PRO A 286 -6.61 11.50 11.55
CA PRO A 286 -7.65 11.69 10.53
C PRO A 286 -7.53 10.68 9.39
N ASN A 287 -8.69 10.19 8.95
CA ASN A 287 -8.84 9.23 7.84
C ASN A 287 -7.89 8.03 7.96
N PRO A 288 -8.03 7.18 9.00
CA PRO A 288 -7.20 5.98 9.14
C PRO A 288 -7.50 4.99 7.99
N ILE A 289 -6.45 4.50 7.33
CA ILE A 289 -6.55 3.59 6.19
C ILE A 289 -5.98 2.23 6.56
N GLN A 290 -4.69 1.98 6.31
CA GLN A 290 -4.10 0.68 6.57
C GLN A 290 -3.48 0.59 7.97
N MET A 291 -3.36 -0.63 8.45
CA MET A 291 -2.77 -0.93 9.74
C MET A 291 -2.11 -2.30 9.75
N PHE A 292 -1.16 -2.46 10.64
CA PHE A 292 -0.48 -3.73 10.85
C PHE A 292 -0.10 -3.92 12.33
N ALA A 293 -0.33 -5.12 12.85
CA ALA A 293 0.13 -5.50 14.19
C ALA A 293 1.59 -5.94 14.16
N THR A 294 2.38 -5.57 15.17
CA THR A 294 3.73 -6.11 15.32
C THR A 294 3.71 -7.63 15.55
N PRO A 295 4.74 -8.38 15.10
CA PRO A 295 4.77 -9.85 15.23
C PRO A 295 4.69 -10.38 16.68
N ASP A 296 5.07 -9.56 17.66
CA ASP A 296 4.91 -9.87 19.08
C ASP A 296 3.50 -9.53 19.61
N GLY A 297 2.67 -8.89 18.81
CA GLY A 297 1.33 -8.47 19.16
C GLY A 297 1.25 -7.28 20.12
N ALA A 298 2.37 -6.64 20.44
CA ALA A 298 2.38 -5.54 21.42
C ALA A 298 1.74 -4.25 20.91
N TYR A 299 1.88 -3.96 19.62
CA TYR A 299 1.41 -2.71 19.02
C TYR A 299 0.67 -2.95 17.71
N VAL A 300 -0.26 -2.02 17.41
CA VAL A 300 -0.85 -1.85 16.07
C VAL A 300 -0.50 -0.46 15.56
N TYR A 301 0.15 -0.39 14.40
CA TYR A 301 0.48 0.85 13.70
C TYR A 301 -0.62 1.15 12.69
N VAL A 302 -1.20 2.34 12.76
CA VAL A 302 -2.32 2.79 11.94
C VAL A 302 -1.91 4.01 11.15
N ALA A 303 -1.90 3.93 9.83
CA ALA A 303 -1.63 5.05 8.94
C ALA A 303 -2.86 5.96 8.86
N ASN A 304 -2.65 7.26 9.11
CA ASN A 304 -3.68 8.29 9.02
C ASN A 304 -3.41 9.09 7.74
N GLN A 305 -4.16 8.82 6.69
CA GLN A 305 -3.89 9.39 5.36
C GLN A 305 -4.27 10.87 5.24
N GLY A 306 -5.32 11.28 5.92
CA GLY A 306 -5.95 12.57 5.65
C GLY A 306 -6.80 12.51 4.37
N THR A 307 -6.82 13.59 3.62
CA THR A 307 -7.47 13.69 2.30
C THR A 307 -6.46 14.14 1.25
N ASP A 308 -6.76 14.01 -0.02
CA ASP A 308 -5.91 14.52 -1.10
C ASP A 308 -5.67 16.02 -1.01
N ALA A 309 -6.66 16.79 -0.55
CA ALA A 309 -6.56 18.23 -0.36
C ALA A 309 -5.75 18.61 0.89
N GLU A 310 -5.77 17.77 1.91
CA GLU A 310 -5.08 17.93 3.20
C GLU A 310 -4.46 16.58 3.61
N PRO A 311 -3.37 16.14 2.96
CA PRO A 311 -2.70 14.89 3.31
C PRO A 311 -2.21 14.93 4.76
N ASN A 312 -2.49 13.86 5.49
CA ASN A 312 -1.96 13.72 6.85
C ASN A 312 -0.67 12.90 6.83
N ASP A 313 0.27 13.25 7.68
CA ASP A 313 1.62 12.69 7.74
C ASP A 313 1.87 11.85 8.99
N THR A 314 0.82 11.32 9.62
CA THR A 314 0.97 10.65 10.91
C THR A 314 0.61 9.16 10.89
N VAL A 315 1.25 8.43 11.80
CA VAL A 315 0.92 7.05 12.16
C VAL A 315 0.59 7.01 13.65
N SER A 316 -0.59 6.48 13.99
CA SER A 316 -0.97 6.21 15.38
C SER A 316 -0.46 4.85 15.83
N VAL A 317 0.17 4.76 16.99
CA VAL A 317 0.64 3.52 17.61
C VAL A 317 -0.30 3.16 18.75
N ILE A 318 -1.03 2.07 18.59
CA ILE A 318 -1.97 1.54 19.60
C ILE A 318 -1.23 0.47 20.39
N ASP A 319 -1.21 0.58 21.71
CA ASP A 319 -0.79 -0.49 22.62
C ASP A 319 -1.96 -1.48 22.77
N THR A 320 -1.74 -2.74 22.41
CA THR A 320 -2.82 -3.75 22.37
C THR A 320 -3.29 -4.18 23.76
N ALA A 321 -2.42 -4.07 24.78
CA ALA A 321 -2.77 -4.45 26.14
C ALA A 321 -3.68 -3.42 26.82
N THR A 322 -3.50 -2.13 26.49
CA THR A 322 -4.30 -1.04 27.06
C THR A 322 -5.44 -0.62 26.14
N GLY A 323 -5.32 -0.85 24.85
CA GLY A 323 -6.26 -0.35 23.83
C GLY A 323 -6.22 1.18 23.68
N GLU A 324 -5.07 1.80 23.92
CA GLU A 324 -4.88 3.25 23.85
C GLU A 324 -3.79 3.61 22.82
N VAL A 325 -3.90 4.80 22.21
CA VAL A 325 -2.82 5.37 21.40
C VAL A 325 -1.73 5.88 22.32
N VAL A 326 -0.56 5.26 22.26
CA VAL A 326 0.61 5.60 23.11
C VAL A 326 1.59 6.54 22.41
N LYS A 327 1.56 6.63 21.09
CA LYS A 327 2.44 7.48 20.29
C LYS A 327 1.75 7.89 18.99
N THR A 328 2.05 9.08 18.53
CA THR A 328 1.80 9.52 17.15
C THR A 328 3.16 9.83 16.51
N ILE A 329 3.45 9.21 15.38
CA ILE A 329 4.72 9.31 14.67
C ILE A 329 4.48 10.11 13.39
N THR A 330 5.31 11.12 13.12
CA THR A 330 5.29 11.85 11.85
C THR A 330 6.12 11.08 10.82
N THR A 331 5.53 10.81 9.66
CA THR A 331 6.13 10.11 8.51
C THR A 331 6.28 11.07 7.32
N GLY A 332 5.74 10.74 6.17
CA GLY A 332 5.55 11.62 5.01
C GLY A 332 4.07 11.83 4.73
N GLY A 333 3.76 12.74 3.82
CA GLY A 333 2.39 13.13 3.46
C GLY A 333 1.57 11.99 2.88
N GLY A 334 0.33 11.84 3.34
CA GLY A 334 -0.58 10.79 2.91
C GLY A 334 -0.13 9.41 3.38
N ALA A 335 0.15 9.22 4.67
CA ALA A 335 0.51 7.92 5.25
C ALA A 335 -0.58 6.89 4.95
N HIS A 336 -0.25 5.77 4.23
CA HIS A 336 -1.25 4.86 3.69
C HIS A 336 -1.00 3.38 4.03
N GLY A 337 -0.13 2.70 3.29
CA GLY A 337 0.18 1.28 3.47
C GLY A 337 1.05 1.04 4.70
N VAL A 338 0.80 -0.04 5.44
CA VAL A 338 1.59 -0.42 6.62
C VAL A 338 1.95 -1.90 6.58
N SER A 339 3.23 -2.20 6.79
CA SER A 339 3.74 -3.56 6.95
C SER A 339 4.83 -3.59 8.03
N ALA A 340 5.18 -4.76 8.55
CA ALA A 340 6.22 -4.92 9.56
C ALA A 340 7.24 -5.98 9.15
N SER A 341 8.49 -5.82 9.61
CA SER A 341 9.51 -6.86 9.46
C SER A 341 9.18 -8.08 10.34
N ALA A 342 9.57 -9.28 9.87
CA ALA A 342 9.24 -10.52 10.55
C ALA A 342 9.88 -10.64 11.96
N ASP A 343 10.97 -9.94 12.21
CA ASP A 343 11.62 -9.85 13.53
C ASP A 343 11.00 -8.77 14.44
N GLY A 344 10.02 -8.01 13.94
CA GLY A 344 9.35 -6.94 14.67
C GLY A 344 10.22 -5.71 14.92
N ALA A 345 11.40 -5.61 14.29
CA ALA A 345 12.29 -4.49 14.52
C ALA A 345 11.83 -3.19 13.81
N TYR A 346 11.18 -3.32 12.66
CA TYR A 346 10.78 -2.20 11.84
C TYR A 346 9.34 -2.28 11.35
N VAL A 347 8.73 -1.10 11.17
CA VAL A 347 7.46 -0.90 10.47
C VAL A 347 7.72 -0.02 9.25
N PHE A 348 7.10 -0.37 8.14
CA PHE A 348 7.22 0.31 6.84
C PHE A 348 5.89 0.98 6.52
N VAL A 349 5.94 2.25 6.12
CA VAL A 349 4.74 3.04 5.82
C VAL A 349 4.92 3.74 4.48
N THR A 350 4.01 3.52 3.54
CA THR A 350 3.96 4.31 2.30
C THR A 350 3.41 5.70 2.57
N ASN A 351 3.98 6.69 1.89
CA ASN A 351 3.56 8.09 1.95
C ASN A 351 3.13 8.48 0.54
N ILE A 352 1.82 8.41 0.28
CA ILE A 352 1.23 8.46 -1.07
C ILE A 352 1.43 9.81 -1.76
N ALA A 353 1.47 10.91 -0.97
CA ALA A 353 1.64 12.26 -1.49
C ALA A 353 3.12 12.66 -1.67
N ASP A 354 4.06 11.91 -1.08
CA ASP A 354 5.49 12.23 -1.09
C ASP A 354 6.34 11.22 -1.90
N ASP A 355 5.72 10.18 -2.49
CA ASP A 355 6.38 9.13 -3.26
C ASP A 355 7.50 8.43 -2.48
N THR A 356 7.26 8.18 -1.20
CA THR A 356 8.27 7.61 -0.30
C THR A 356 7.73 6.48 0.56
N VAL A 357 8.65 5.70 1.14
CA VAL A 357 8.40 4.77 2.24
C VAL A 357 9.17 5.25 3.47
N SER A 358 8.46 5.47 4.57
CA SER A 358 9.06 5.70 5.89
C SER A 358 9.34 4.38 6.59
N ILE A 359 10.52 4.26 7.19
CA ILE A 359 10.95 3.12 8.00
C ILE A 359 10.99 3.57 9.45
N ILE A 360 10.16 2.95 10.27
CA ILE A 360 10.02 3.25 11.70
C ILE A 360 10.72 2.14 12.48
N ASP A 361 11.63 2.50 13.37
CA ASP A 361 12.18 1.58 14.36
C ASP A 361 11.17 1.38 15.50
N VAL A 362 10.80 0.12 15.74
CA VAL A 362 9.75 -0.22 16.72
C VAL A 362 10.21 0.06 18.16
N GLY A 363 11.49 -0.10 18.44
CA GLY A 363 12.06 0.10 19.78
C GLY A 363 12.06 1.56 20.22
N SER A 364 12.40 2.48 19.32
CA SER A 364 12.38 3.94 19.58
C SER A 364 11.05 4.60 19.22
N GLN A 365 10.25 3.95 18.38
CA GLN A 365 9.04 4.52 17.76
C GLN A 365 9.32 5.84 17.04
N GLU A 366 10.39 5.85 16.23
CA GLU A 366 10.82 6.99 15.44
C GLU A 366 11.11 6.57 14.00
N VAL A 367 10.90 7.49 13.03
CA VAL A 367 11.32 7.28 11.64
C VAL A 367 12.84 7.33 11.60
N VAL A 368 13.46 6.22 11.23
CA VAL A 368 14.93 6.11 11.11
C VAL A 368 15.41 6.33 9.68
N LYS A 369 14.50 6.18 8.70
CA LYS A 369 14.83 6.39 7.28
C LYS A 369 13.56 6.65 6.47
N THR A 370 13.71 7.48 5.43
CA THR A 370 12.69 7.66 4.38
C THR A 370 13.35 7.35 3.04
N VAL A 371 12.69 6.52 2.24
CA VAL A 371 13.22 5.97 0.98
C VAL A 371 12.31 6.40 -0.15
N PRO A 372 12.81 7.05 -1.21
CA PRO A 372 12.04 7.34 -2.42
C PRO A 372 11.67 6.05 -3.14
N VAL A 373 10.44 6.00 -3.65
CA VAL A 373 9.87 4.89 -4.45
C VAL A 373 9.19 5.44 -5.71
N GLY A 374 8.35 4.66 -6.37
CA GLY A 374 7.57 5.15 -7.51
C GLY A 374 6.39 6.03 -7.09
N ASP A 375 5.68 6.58 -8.09
CA ASP A 375 4.60 7.54 -7.93
C ASP A 375 3.37 6.94 -7.22
N ARG A 376 2.84 7.65 -6.23
CA ARG A 376 1.66 7.30 -5.40
C ARG A 376 1.75 5.88 -4.83
N PRO A 377 2.73 5.59 -3.94
CA PRO A 377 2.87 4.27 -3.33
C PRO A 377 1.68 3.99 -2.39
N ASN A 378 0.88 2.98 -2.72
CA ASN A 378 -0.34 2.59 -2.00
C ASN A 378 -0.07 1.38 -1.08
N GLY A 379 -0.23 0.15 -1.59
CA GLY A 379 0.01 -1.07 -0.82
C GLY A 379 1.49 -1.35 -0.56
N ILE A 380 1.78 -2.06 0.53
CA ILE A 380 3.14 -2.42 0.94
C ILE A 380 3.19 -3.79 1.60
N VAL A 381 4.23 -4.56 1.30
CA VAL A 381 4.49 -5.84 1.96
C VAL A 381 5.98 -6.04 2.23
N TYR A 382 6.31 -6.70 3.33
CA TYR A 382 7.66 -7.12 3.66
C TYR A 382 7.88 -8.60 3.30
N GLY A 383 8.91 -8.87 2.51
CA GLY A 383 9.46 -10.20 2.26
C GLY A 383 10.69 -10.44 3.12
N GLY A 384 10.64 -11.49 3.95
CA GLY A 384 11.80 -11.90 4.75
C GLY A 384 13.01 -12.25 3.88
N PRO A 385 14.22 -12.40 4.49
CA PRO A 385 15.39 -12.80 3.73
C PRO A 385 15.12 -14.17 3.07
N THR A 386 15.38 -14.27 1.77
CA THR A 386 15.39 -15.55 1.05
C THR A 386 16.37 -16.49 1.74
N ARG A 387 15.88 -17.66 2.16
CA ARG A 387 16.67 -18.67 2.87
C ARG A 387 17.56 -19.45 1.92
#